data_928de680c327a72f0cddf2460d44c4e8
#
_entry.id   928de680c327a72f0cddf2460d44c4e8
#
_cell.length_a   1.000
_cell.length_b   1.000
_cell.length_c   1.000
_cell.angle_alpha   90.00
_cell.angle_beta   90.00
_cell.angle_gamma   90.00
#
_symmetry.space_group_name_H-M   'P 1'
#
loop_
_entity.id
_entity.type
_entity.pdbx_description
1 polymer ?
#
loop_
_entity_poly.entity_id
_entity_poly.type
_entity_poly.pdbx_seq_one_letter_code
_entity_poly.pdbx_strand_id
1 'polypeptide(L)'
;MPIAIYNSDCYANLMRDPLPSCPGYALRRAANATAAELAGRLSELALRQSDVSVLILIAENPGVTASRLGRALDIQRANMVPLLNRLEDAGLIARAPIDRKSLGLDLTEHGHARLAEARRVVERFEAELIARVPPEHRAHLLPALEALWR
;
A
#
# COMPACT_ATOMS: atom_id res chain seq x y z
N MET A 1 -29.80 -41.67 2.44
CA MET A 1 -28.95 -41.27 1.29
C MET A 1 -27.97 -40.22 1.83
N PRO A 2 -26.68 -40.52 2.08
CA PRO A 2 -25.72 -39.51 2.50
C PRO A 2 -25.28 -38.70 1.29
N ILE A 3 -25.36 -37.38 1.42
CA ILE A 3 -24.83 -36.39 0.48
C ILE A 3 -23.31 -36.53 0.48
N ALA A 4 -22.75 -36.95 -0.64
CA ALA A 4 -21.31 -36.98 -0.83
C ALA A 4 -20.73 -35.55 -0.68
N ILE A 5 -19.94 -35.36 0.37
CA ILE A 5 -19.12 -34.17 0.54
C ILE A 5 -18.07 -34.22 -0.58
N TYR A 6 -18.28 -33.39 -1.61
CA TYR A 6 -17.31 -33.20 -2.69
C TYR A 6 -16.07 -32.54 -2.08
N ASN A 7 -15.05 -33.35 -1.91
CA ASN A 7 -13.74 -32.90 -1.43
C ASN A 7 -13.06 -32.09 -2.53
N SER A 8 -12.98 -30.77 -2.37
CA SER A 8 -12.37 -29.82 -3.33
C SER A 8 -10.89 -30.15 -3.62
N ASP A 9 -10.24 -30.89 -2.76
CA ASP A 9 -8.84 -31.27 -2.89
C ASP A 9 -8.56 -32.30 -4.00
N CYS A 10 -9.58 -33.01 -4.47
CA CYS A 10 -9.42 -34.05 -5.49
C CYS A 10 -9.20 -33.49 -6.92
N TYR A 11 -9.66 -32.28 -7.20
CA TYR A 11 -9.49 -31.64 -8.53
C TYR A 11 -8.19 -30.87 -8.68
N ALA A 12 -7.58 -30.42 -7.58
CA ALA A 12 -6.28 -29.73 -7.59
C ALA A 12 -5.13 -30.63 -8.08
N ASN A 13 -5.32 -31.95 -8.01
CA ASN A 13 -4.28 -32.92 -8.36
C ASN A 13 -4.30 -33.38 -9.84
N LEU A 14 -5.22 -32.85 -10.66
CA LEU A 14 -5.37 -33.21 -12.07
C LEU A 14 -4.85 -32.17 -13.05
N MET A 15 -4.62 -30.93 -12.60
CA MET A 15 -4.11 -29.86 -13.46
C MET A 15 -2.62 -29.61 -13.16
N ARG A 16 -1.78 -29.84 -14.17
CA ARG A 16 -0.37 -29.48 -14.11
C ARG A 16 -0.24 -27.96 -14.22
N ASP A 17 0.03 -27.29 -13.12
CA ASP A 17 0.21 -25.83 -13.07
C ASP A 17 1.70 -25.47 -13.01
N PRO A 18 2.33 -24.99 -14.10
CA PRO A 18 3.72 -24.56 -14.11
C PRO A 18 3.93 -23.12 -13.59
N LEU A 19 2.85 -22.35 -13.38
CA LEU A 19 2.94 -20.91 -13.05
C LEU A 19 3.67 -20.61 -11.74
N PRO A 20 3.54 -21.42 -10.66
CA PRO A 20 4.27 -21.16 -9.42
C PRO A 20 5.81 -21.16 -9.57
N SER A 21 6.35 -21.80 -10.62
CA SER A 21 7.79 -21.78 -10.92
C SER A 21 8.25 -20.53 -11.69
N CYS A 22 7.31 -19.66 -12.09
CA CYS A 22 7.60 -18.42 -12.82
C CYS A 22 7.77 -17.24 -11.83
N PRO A 23 8.98 -16.62 -11.70
CA PRO A 23 9.23 -15.55 -10.75
C PRO A 23 8.27 -14.36 -10.87
N GLY A 24 7.96 -13.92 -12.10
CA GLY A 24 7.01 -12.82 -12.33
C GLY A 24 5.58 -13.13 -11.88
N TYR A 25 5.14 -14.38 -12.02
CA TYR A 25 3.85 -14.83 -11.52
C TYR A 25 3.84 -14.87 -9.98
N ALA A 26 4.89 -15.43 -9.38
CA ALA A 26 5.05 -15.49 -7.93
C ALA A 26 5.07 -14.08 -7.31
N LEU A 27 5.82 -13.14 -7.91
CA LEU A 27 5.86 -11.74 -7.48
C LEU A 27 4.49 -11.08 -7.51
N ARG A 28 3.74 -11.25 -8.61
CA ARG A 28 2.38 -10.72 -8.73
C ARG A 28 1.44 -11.32 -7.67
N ARG A 29 1.53 -12.64 -7.43
CA ARG A 29 0.72 -13.32 -6.41
C ARG A 29 1.04 -12.79 -5.01
N ALA A 30 2.32 -12.65 -4.69
CA ALA A 30 2.77 -12.10 -3.41
C ALA A 30 2.28 -10.65 -3.24
N ALA A 31 2.48 -9.79 -4.24
CA ALA A 31 2.03 -8.39 -4.20
C ALA A 31 0.51 -8.27 -4.01
N ASN A 32 -0.29 -9.06 -4.72
CA ASN A 32 -1.75 -9.02 -4.57
C ASN A 32 -2.19 -9.49 -3.18
N ALA A 33 -1.61 -10.56 -2.65
CA ALA A 33 -1.97 -11.09 -1.34
C ALA A 33 -1.61 -10.11 -0.21
N THR A 34 -0.41 -9.54 -0.25
CA THR A 34 0.05 -8.57 0.76
C THR A 34 -0.72 -7.25 0.68
N ALA A 35 -1.03 -6.76 -0.53
CA ALA A 35 -1.86 -5.57 -0.71
C ALA A 35 -3.28 -5.77 -0.17
N ALA A 36 -3.91 -6.92 -0.42
CA ALA A 36 -5.24 -7.22 0.10
C ALA A 36 -5.26 -7.30 1.63
N GLU A 37 -4.24 -7.92 2.24
CA GLU A 37 -4.11 -8.00 3.69
C GLU A 37 -3.94 -6.63 4.34
N LEU A 38 -3.02 -5.80 3.81
CA LEU A 38 -2.81 -4.44 4.32
C LEU A 38 -4.07 -3.57 4.13
N ALA A 39 -4.75 -3.68 2.99
CA ALA A 39 -5.99 -2.96 2.75
C ALA A 39 -7.08 -3.35 3.76
N GLY A 40 -7.20 -4.63 4.12
CA GLY A 40 -8.10 -5.09 5.17
C GLY A 40 -7.81 -4.45 6.53
N ARG A 41 -6.54 -4.39 6.92
CA ARG A 41 -6.12 -3.77 8.20
C ARG A 41 -6.35 -2.25 8.23
N LEU A 42 -6.09 -1.56 7.12
CA LEU A 42 -6.28 -0.11 7.02
C LEU A 42 -7.75 0.29 6.91
N SER A 43 -8.64 -0.61 6.49
CA SER A 43 -10.07 -0.35 6.37
C SER A 43 -10.72 -0.01 7.72
N GLU A 44 -10.19 -0.51 8.83
CA GLU A 44 -10.64 -0.18 10.19
C GLU A 44 -10.40 1.31 10.52
N LEU A 45 -9.42 1.93 9.85
CA LEU A 45 -9.12 3.35 9.95
C LEU A 45 -9.81 4.19 8.86
N ALA A 46 -10.65 3.58 8.01
CA ALA A 46 -11.23 4.18 6.82
C ALA A 46 -10.17 4.78 5.86
N LEU A 47 -8.96 4.20 5.83
CA LEU A 47 -7.86 4.62 4.97
C LEU A 47 -7.53 3.53 3.94
N ARG A 48 -7.11 3.97 2.76
CA ARG A 48 -6.52 3.13 1.72
C ARG A 48 -4.99 3.19 1.83
N GLN A 49 -4.30 2.21 1.28
CA GLN A 49 -2.83 2.20 1.21
C GLN A 49 -2.28 3.48 0.53
N SER A 50 -2.91 3.93 -0.56
CA SER A 50 -2.53 5.18 -1.23
C SER A 50 -2.69 6.42 -0.36
N ASP A 51 -3.70 6.44 0.53
CA ASP A 51 -3.92 7.54 1.47
C ASP A 51 -2.77 7.62 2.46
N VAL A 52 -2.40 6.49 3.03
CA VAL A 52 -1.28 6.40 3.99
C VAL A 52 0.03 6.81 3.34
N SER A 53 0.32 6.35 2.10
CA SER A 53 1.51 6.76 1.36
C SER A 53 1.58 8.26 1.14
N VAL A 54 0.46 8.89 0.76
CA VAL A 54 0.38 10.35 0.60
C VAL A 54 0.58 11.08 1.92
N LEU A 55 -0.09 10.64 3.00
CA LEU A 55 0.06 11.26 4.32
C LEU A 55 1.51 11.17 4.84
N ILE A 56 2.18 10.04 4.64
CA ILE A 56 3.61 9.86 4.99
C ILE A 56 4.46 10.89 4.24
N LEU A 57 4.29 10.99 2.92
CA LEU A 57 5.10 11.91 2.11
C LEU A 57 4.84 13.39 2.44
N ILE A 58 3.60 13.76 2.77
CA ILE A 58 3.28 15.12 3.23
C ILE A 58 3.94 15.39 4.58
N ALA A 59 3.87 14.45 5.53
CA ALA A 59 4.50 14.60 6.83
C ALA A 59 6.02 14.82 6.76
N GLU A 60 6.68 14.08 5.86
CA GLU A 60 8.14 14.19 5.65
C GLU A 60 8.53 15.42 4.79
N ASN A 61 7.57 16.03 4.08
CA ASN A 61 7.81 17.15 3.16
C ASN A 61 6.71 18.22 3.29
N PRO A 62 6.64 18.97 4.38
CA PRO A 62 5.65 20.04 4.55
C PRO A 62 5.66 21.01 3.36
N GLY A 63 4.48 21.43 2.90
CA GLY A 63 4.32 22.28 1.74
C GLY A 63 4.55 21.57 0.39
N VAL A 64 4.61 20.24 0.35
CA VAL A 64 4.80 19.50 -0.91
C VAL A 64 3.63 19.71 -1.86
N THR A 65 3.92 19.82 -3.17
CA THR A 65 2.87 19.98 -4.19
C THR A 65 2.29 18.66 -4.67
N ALA A 66 1.03 18.66 -5.11
CA ALA A 66 0.39 17.49 -5.71
C ALA A 66 1.19 16.87 -6.87
N SER A 67 1.85 17.70 -7.68
CA SER A 67 2.70 17.22 -8.79
C SER A 67 3.93 16.45 -8.31
N ARG A 68 4.55 16.86 -7.18
CA ARG A 68 5.69 16.14 -6.59
C ARG A 68 5.25 14.83 -5.99
N LEU A 69 4.10 14.80 -5.29
CA LEU A 69 3.51 13.56 -4.77
C LEU A 69 3.19 12.57 -5.88
N GLY A 70 2.55 13.03 -6.98
CA GLY A 70 2.23 12.18 -8.12
C GLY A 70 3.45 11.51 -8.73
N ARG A 71 4.56 12.26 -8.88
CA ARG A 71 5.82 11.70 -9.37
C ARG A 71 6.45 10.70 -8.41
N ALA A 72 6.45 11.01 -7.11
CA ALA A 72 7.05 10.14 -6.10
C ALA A 72 6.31 8.81 -5.95
N LEU A 73 4.98 8.81 -6.14
CA LEU A 73 4.11 7.63 -5.98
C LEU A 73 3.73 6.97 -7.32
N ASP A 74 4.25 7.46 -8.43
CA ASP A 74 3.84 7.04 -9.79
C ASP A 74 2.31 7.09 -9.99
N ILE A 75 1.67 8.13 -9.44
CA ILE A 75 0.22 8.35 -9.55
C ILE A 75 -0.04 9.45 -10.58
N GLN A 76 -0.80 9.11 -11.62
CA GLN A 76 -1.21 10.07 -12.63
C GLN A 76 -2.06 11.19 -12.02
N ARG A 77 -1.94 12.42 -12.57
CA ARG A 77 -2.65 13.61 -12.10
C ARG A 77 -4.16 13.40 -11.98
N ALA A 78 -4.77 12.69 -12.93
CA ALA A 78 -6.20 12.39 -12.92
C ALA A 78 -6.65 11.59 -11.69
N ASN A 79 -5.78 10.75 -11.13
CA ASN A 79 -6.04 9.95 -9.94
C ASN A 79 -5.62 10.66 -8.65
N MET A 80 -4.61 11.54 -8.73
CA MET A 80 -4.12 12.29 -7.57
C MET A 80 -5.14 13.31 -7.07
N VAL A 81 -5.82 14.03 -7.98
CA VAL A 81 -6.79 15.05 -7.61
C VAL A 81 -7.95 14.50 -6.75
N PRO A 82 -8.67 13.44 -7.15
CA PRO A 82 -9.72 12.86 -6.32
C PRO A 82 -9.20 12.31 -5.00
N LEU A 83 -7.98 11.77 -4.96
CA LEU A 83 -7.35 11.28 -3.74
C LEU A 83 -7.12 12.42 -2.75
N LEU A 84 -6.50 13.51 -3.18
CA LEU A 84 -6.23 14.65 -2.33
C LEU A 84 -7.52 15.35 -1.86
N ASN A 85 -8.53 15.48 -2.73
CA ASN A 85 -9.82 16.03 -2.35
C ASN A 85 -10.47 15.20 -1.23
N ARG A 86 -10.47 13.88 -1.34
CA ARG A 86 -11.00 13.00 -0.30
C ARG A 86 -10.26 13.16 1.04
N LEU A 87 -8.93 13.29 1.03
CA LEU A 87 -8.15 13.51 2.25
C LEU A 87 -8.41 14.88 2.87
N GLU A 88 -8.61 15.90 2.04
CA GLU A 88 -8.98 17.25 2.48
C GLU A 88 -10.39 17.29 3.05
N ASP A 89 -11.37 16.67 2.37
CA ASP A 89 -12.77 16.53 2.85
C ASP A 89 -12.84 15.77 4.17
N ALA A 90 -11.94 14.80 4.38
CA ALA A 90 -11.79 14.09 5.65
C ALA A 90 -11.06 14.92 6.72
N GLY A 91 -10.61 16.13 6.41
CA GLY A 91 -9.90 17.00 7.33
C GLY A 91 -8.50 16.52 7.72
N LEU A 92 -7.87 15.67 6.89
CA LEU A 92 -6.54 15.10 7.18
C LEU A 92 -5.41 15.97 6.62
N ILE A 93 -5.66 16.70 5.55
CA ILE A 93 -4.71 17.61 4.92
C ILE A 93 -5.33 18.97 4.71
N ALA A 94 -4.48 19.98 4.60
CA ALA A 94 -4.86 21.33 4.23
C ALA A 94 -3.99 21.82 3.06
N ARG A 95 -4.55 22.74 2.24
CA ARG A 95 -3.83 23.40 1.16
C ARG A 95 -3.54 24.85 1.55
N ALA A 96 -2.30 25.26 1.34
CA ALA A 96 -1.89 26.66 1.54
C ALA A 96 -1.12 27.16 0.30
N PRO A 97 -1.29 28.42 -0.10
CA PRO A 97 -0.47 29.01 -1.16
C PRO A 97 1.01 29.03 -0.76
N ILE A 98 1.89 28.49 -1.60
CA ILE A 98 3.35 28.59 -1.46
C ILE A 98 3.92 29.64 -2.42
N ASP A 99 3.24 29.89 -3.54
CA ASP A 99 3.51 30.97 -4.48
C ASP A 99 2.23 31.35 -5.23
N ARG A 100 2.36 32.24 -6.23
CA ARG A 100 1.21 32.75 -7.02
C ARG A 100 0.45 31.67 -7.80
N LYS A 101 1.03 30.50 -8.03
CA LYS A 101 0.51 29.45 -8.93
C LYS A 101 0.45 28.07 -8.28
N SER A 102 1.05 27.89 -7.10
CA SER A 102 1.25 26.60 -6.47
C SER A 102 0.63 26.55 -5.08
N LEU A 103 -0.06 25.44 -4.81
CA LEU A 103 -0.56 25.11 -3.48
C LEU A 103 0.33 24.02 -2.88
N GLY A 104 0.80 24.24 -1.67
CA GLY A 104 1.44 23.27 -0.81
C GLY A 104 0.42 22.51 -0.01
N LEU A 105 0.80 21.31 0.38
CA LEU A 105 -0.01 20.39 1.16
C LEU A 105 0.66 20.17 2.50
N ASP A 106 -0.10 20.28 3.58
CA ASP A 106 0.34 20.02 4.94
C ASP A 106 -0.66 19.10 5.66
N LEU A 107 -0.20 18.36 6.65
CA LEU A 107 -1.11 17.63 7.52
C LEU A 107 -1.80 18.60 8.49
N THR A 108 -3.07 18.33 8.75
CA THR A 108 -3.77 18.92 9.89
C THR A 108 -3.37 18.19 11.18
N GLU A 109 -3.74 18.73 12.35
CA GLU A 109 -3.60 18.02 13.63
C GLU A 109 -4.30 16.65 13.59
N HIS A 110 -5.52 16.60 13.04
CA HIS A 110 -6.25 15.34 12.82
C HIS A 110 -5.48 14.41 11.87
N GLY A 111 -4.87 14.96 10.79
CA GLY A 111 -4.04 14.19 9.86
C GLY A 111 -2.82 13.57 10.54
N HIS A 112 -2.13 14.30 11.40
CA HIS A 112 -1.01 13.78 12.19
C HIS A 112 -1.43 12.65 13.11
N ALA A 113 -2.54 12.80 13.85
CA ALA A 113 -3.08 11.77 14.73
C ALA A 113 -3.44 10.51 13.93
N ARG A 114 -4.16 10.67 12.82
CA ARG A 114 -4.58 9.54 11.98
C ARG A 114 -3.40 8.84 11.31
N LEU A 115 -2.39 9.59 10.88
CA LEU A 115 -1.15 9.02 10.34
C LEU A 115 -0.40 8.21 11.39
N ALA A 116 -0.35 8.67 12.64
CA ALA A 116 0.31 7.92 13.72
C ALA A 116 -0.37 6.56 13.97
N GLU A 117 -1.69 6.49 13.88
CA GLU A 117 -2.44 5.22 13.97
C GLU A 117 -2.12 4.31 12.77
N ALA A 118 -2.15 4.86 11.55
CA ALA A 118 -1.87 4.11 10.33
C ALA A 118 -0.43 3.60 10.30
N ARG A 119 0.56 4.38 10.75
CA ARG A 119 1.97 3.94 10.84
C ARG A 119 2.10 2.70 11.71
N ARG A 120 1.43 2.62 12.86
CA ARG A 120 1.47 1.42 13.73
C ARG A 120 0.91 0.18 13.03
N VAL A 121 -0.15 0.35 12.22
CA VAL A 121 -0.72 -0.75 11.43
C VAL A 121 0.28 -1.22 10.38
N VAL A 122 0.89 -0.29 9.63
CA VAL A 122 1.88 -0.60 8.60
C VAL A 122 3.12 -1.25 9.21
N GLU A 123 3.70 -0.68 10.27
CA GLU A 123 4.88 -1.22 10.94
C GLU A 123 4.68 -2.65 11.43
N ARG A 124 3.52 -2.94 12.03
CA ARG A 124 3.15 -4.29 12.45
C ARG A 124 3.03 -5.23 11.25
N PHE A 125 2.35 -4.77 10.19
CA PHE A 125 2.21 -5.55 8.96
C PHE A 125 3.58 -5.87 8.34
N GLU A 126 4.47 -4.89 8.21
CA GLU A 126 5.81 -5.08 7.64
C GLU A 126 6.66 -6.06 8.49
N ALA A 127 6.59 -5.95 9.81
CA ALA A 127 7.28 -6.89 10.71
C ALA A 127 6.77 -8.33 10.53
N GLU A 128 5.45 -8.52 10.43
CA GLU A 128 4.84 -9.82 10.20
C GLU A 128 5.15 -10.36 8.79
N LEU A 129 5.19 -9.49 7.78
CA LEU A 129 5.57 -9.85 6.43
C LEU A 129 6.99 -10.39 6.37
N ILE A 130 7.95 -9.68 6.97
CA ILE A 130 9.34 -10.14 7.05
C ILE A 130 9.47 -11.44 7.86
N ALA A 131 8.68 -11.61 8.91
CA ALA A 131 8.70 -12.84 9.70
C ALA A 131 8.30 -14.09 8.92
N ARG A 132 7.49 -13.96 7.85
CA ARG A 132 7.10 -15.06 6.95
C ARG A 132 8.24 -15.50 6.01
N VAL A 133 9.23 -14.62 5.80
CA VAL A 133 10.39 -14.93 4.95
C VAL A 133 11.37 -15.81 5.72
N PRO A 134 11.89 -16.90 5.11
CA PRO A 134 12.93 -17.71 5.73
C PRO A 134 14.10 -16.84 6.23
N PRO A 135 14.63 -17.08 7.44
CA PRO A 135 15.61 -16.21 8.08
C PRO A 135 16.81 -15.86 7.19
N GLU A 136 17.31 -16.82 6.44
CA GLU A 136 18.45 -16.70 5.53
C GLU A 136 18.20 -15.75 4.34
N HIS A 137 16.93 -15.46 4.03
CA HIS A 137 16.55 -14.61 2.88
C HIS A 137 16.08 -13.22 3.29
N ARG A 138 15.84 -12.96 4.58
CA ARG A 138 15.26 -11.69 5.06
C ARG A 138 16.10 -10.47 4.67
N ALA A 139 17.42 -10.55 4.86
CA ALA A 139 18.33 -9.45 4.54
C ALA A 139 18.41 -9.15 3.04
N HIS A 140 18.03 -10.10 2.19
CA HIS A 140 18.13 -9.99 0.73
C HIS A 140 16.80 -9.62 0.06
N LEU A 141 15.67 -9.72 0.77
CA LEU A 141 14.35 -9.49 0.17
C LEU A 141 14.21 -8.07 -0.39
N LEU A 142 14.44 -7.06 0.45
CA LEU A 142 14.27 -5.66 0.02
C LEU A 142 15.23 -5.29 -1.12
N PRO A 143 16.55 -5.56 -1.06
CA PRO A 143 17.46 -5.30 -2.17
C PRO A 143 17.07 -6.04 -3.47
N ALA A 144 16.58 -7.29 -3.37
CA ALA A 144 16.13 -8.04 -4.53
C ALA A 144 14.88 -7.43 -5.18
N LEU A 145 13.93 -6.97 -4.37
CA LEU A 145 12.74 -6.27 -4.88
C LEU A 145 13.11 -4.94 -5.52
N GLU A 146 13.97 -4.15 -4.89
CA GLU A 146 14.42 -2.86 -5.42
C GLU A 146 15.11 -2.99 -6.78
N ALA A 147 15.92 -4.04 -6.99
CA ALA A 147 16.58 -4.31 -8.25
C ALA A 147 15.61 -4.59 -9.42
N LEU A 148 14.34 -4.87 -9.14
CA LEU A 148 13.34 -5.17 -10.18
C LEU A 148 12.63 -3.93 -10.73
N TRP A 149 12.67 -2.79 -10.02
CA TRP A 149 11.89 -1.61 -10.40
C TRP A 149 12.69 -0.28 -10.38
N ARG A 150 13.91 -0.29 -9.86
CA ARG A 150 14.92 0.78 -9.96
C ARG A 150 15.92 0.45 -11.08
#